data_be6bb249af73666933bb05add534c060
#
_entry.id   be6bb249af73666933bb05add534c060
#
_cell.length_a   1.000
_cell.length_b   1.000
_cell.length_c   1.000
_cell.angle_alpha   90.00
_cell.angle_beta   90.00
_cell.angle_gamma   90.00
#
_symmetry.space_group_name_H-M   'P 1'
#
loop_
_entity.id
_entity.type
_entity.pdbx_description
1 polymer ?
#
loop_
_entity_poly.entity_id
_entity_poly.type
_entity_poly.pdbx_seq_one_letter_code
_entity_poly.pdbx_strand_id
1 'polypeptide(L)'
;IIELKGGVRLDFNGIAQGYTSGVIADEFDKRGIKNYLIEVGGEIYCKGYNSKGDEWSVGIDRPEEGNVIPGEEVQAILLLKDRGLATSGNYRKFIEENGEKFSHTIDPRSGYPVKNRLLSATVIAPDAMTADALATFFMVDGLERAKAFLLENPEIDAYLIYSEEGAFRSYITPGIKIKK
;
A
#
# COMPACT_ATOMS: atom_id res chain seq x y z
N ILE A 1 -2.32 27.92 4.70
CA ILE A 1 -3.79 28.01 4.55
C ILE A 1 -4.11 27.40 3.20
N ILE A 2 -4.94 26.36 3.20
CA ILE A 2 -5.44 25.75 1.95
C ILE A 2 -6.81 26.37 1.70
N GLU A 3 -6.96 27.10 0.61
CA GLU A 3 -8.23 27.66 0.18
C GLU A 3 -8.87 26.71 -0.84
N LEU A 4 -10.01 26.13 -0.51
CA LEU A 4 -10.76 25.25 -1.39
C LEU A 4 -11.74 26.06 -2.24
N LYS A 5 -11.81 25.71 -3.53
CA LYS A 5 -12.92 26.19 -4.38
C LYS A 5 -14.24 25.66 -3.83
N GLY A 6 -15.31 26.47 -3.91
CA GLY A 6 -16.63 26.04 -3.47
C GLY A 6 -17.05 24.71 -4.12
N GLY A 7 -17.57 23.78 -3.32
CA GLY A 7 -17.99 22.44 -3.77
C GLY A 7 -16.89 21.36 -3.76
N VAL A 8 -15.62 21.71 -3.50
CA VAL A 8 -14.54 20.73 -3.35
C VAL A 8 -14.56 20.15 -1.94
N ARG A 9 -14.41 18.83 -1.83
CA ARG A 9 -14.22 18.11 -0.55
C ARG A 9 -12.85 17.46 -0.56
N LEU A 10 -12.16 17.49 0.58
CA LEU A 10 -10.93 16.73 0.79
C LEU A 10 -11.28 15.44 1.53
N ASP A 11 -10.74 14.34 1.04
CA ASP A 11 -10.77 13.04 1.70
C ASP A 11 -9.33 12.62 2.03
N PHE A 12 -9.08 12.31 3.29
CA PHE A 12 -7.76 11.93 3.79
C PHE A 12 -7.62 10.42 4.03
N ASN A 13 -8.60 9.61 3.63
CA ASN A 13 -8.60 8.16 3.88
C ASN A 13 -7.38 7.44 3.27
N GLY A 14 -6.85 7.95 2.16
CA GLY A 14 -5.66 7.39 1.50
C GLY A 14 -4.33 7.84 2.08
N ILE A 15 -4.30 8.51 3.25
CA ILE A 15 -3.06 8.94 3.92
C ILE A 15 -3.17 8.89 5.45
N ALA A 16 -4.36 8.72 6.00
CA ALA A 16 -4.60 8.93 7.43
C ALA A 16 -3.93 7.87 8.30
N GLN A 17 -3.94 6.63 7.86
CA GLN A 17 -3.34 5.51 8.59
C GLN A 17 -1.82 5.59 8.52
N GLY A 18 -1.26 5.83 7.33
CA GLY A 18 0.17 6.06 7.16
C GLY A 18 0.68 7.27 7.94
N TYR A 19 -0.07 8.37 7.94
CA TYR A 19 0.25 9.54 8.76
C TYR A 19 0.25 9.21 10.26
N THR A 20 -0.74 8.44 10.72
CA THR A 20 -0.84 8.04 12.14
C THR A 20 0.36 7.19 12.56
N SER A 21 0.80 6.25 11.70
CA SER A 21 2.02 5.45 11.92
C SER A 21 3.25 6.35 12.07
N GLY A 22 3.36 7.40 11.25
CA GLY A 22 4.43 8.39 11.33
C GLY A 22 4.43 9.19 12.64
N VAL A 23 3.25 9.65 13.09
CA VAL A 23 3.12 10.36 14.37
C VAL A 23 3.56 9.51 15.57
N ILE A 24 3.21 8.22 15.56
CA ILE A 24 3.64 7.28 16.61
C ILE A 24 5.15 7.06 16.52
N ALA A 25 5.71 6.95 15.32
CA ALA A 25 7.14 6.79 15.10
C ALA A 25 7.95 7.99 15.66
N ASP A 26 7.48 9.20 15.39
CA ASP A 26 8.08 10.43 15.92
C ASP A 26 8.11 10.44 17.46
N GLU A 27 7.05 9.96 18.10
CA GLU A 27 6.99 9.86 19.55
C GLU A 27 7.95 8.80 20.10
N PHE A 28 8.08 7.66 19.43
CA PHE A 28 9.05 6.62 19.79
C PHE A 28 10.49 7.12 19.65
N ASP A 29 10.77 7.87 18.61
CA ASP A 29 12.08 8.48 18.37
C ASP A 29 12.44 9.50 19.46
N LYS A 30 11.51 10.38 19.86
CA LYS A 30 11.69 11.32 20.97
C LYS A 30 12.00 10.62 22.29
N ARG A 31 11.44 9.42 22.50
CA ARG A 31 11.70 8.59 23.68
C ARG A 31 12.97 7.75 23.56
N GLY A 32 13.71 7.85 22.45
CA GLY A 32 14.96 7.13 22.23
C GLY A 32 14.79 5.65 21.89
N ILE A 33 13.57 5.20 21.54
CA ILE A 33 13.31 3.83 21.09
C ILE A 33 13.92 3.66 19.69
N LYS A 34 14.76 2.66 19.50
CA LYS A 34 15.55 2.47 18.27
C LYS A 34 15.01 1.36 17.36
N ASN A 35 14.27 0.41 17.93
CA ASN A 35 13.77 -0.76 17.19
C ASN A 35 12.29 -0.92 17.45
N TYR A 36 11.49 -0.75 16.40
CA TYR A 36 10.03 -0.88 16.49
C TYR A 36 9.40 -1.15 15.11
N LEU A 37 8.24 -1.76 15.13
CA LEU A 37 7.32 -1.85 14.01
C LEU A 37 5.97 -1.33 14.51
N ILE A 38 5.42 -0.40 13.78
CA ILE A 38 4.11 0.21 14.03
C ILE A 38 3.21 -0.21 12.88
N GLU A 39 2.03 -0.69 13.20
CA GLU A 39 0.98 -1.02 12.23
C GLU A 39 -0.31 -0.32 12.62
N VAL A 40 -0.89 0.40 11.68
CA VAL A 40 -2.17 1.09 11.84
C VAL A 40 -3.06 0.75 10.65
N GLY A 41 -3.96 -0.22 10.84
CA GLY A 41 -4.94 -0.61 9.82
C GLY A 41 -4.35 -1.28 8.57
N GLY A 42 -3.12 -1.75 8.63
CA GLY A 42 -2.38 -2.36 7.52
C GLY A 42 -1.21 -1.52 7.02
N GLU A 43 -1.18 -0.22 7.37
CA GLU A 43 -0.08 0.68 7.04
C GLU A 43 1.00 0.58 8.10
N ILE A 44 2.21 0.26 7.65
CA ILE A 44 3.35 -0.08 8.51
C ILE A 44 4.43 0.98 8.38
N TYR A 45 5.03 1.33 9.53
CA TYR A 45 6.35 1.93 9.58
C TYR A 45 7.24 1.12 10.51
N CYS A 46 8.44 0.82 10.09
CA CYS A 46 9.41 0.13 10.94
C CYS A 46 10.74 0.86 11.00
N LYS A 47 11.42 0.69 12.13
CA LYS A 47 12.78 1.18 12.38
C LYS A 47 13.65 0.11 13.01
N GLY A 48 14.94 0.10 12.63
CA GLY A 48 15.94 -0.82 13.19
C GLY A 48 15.65 -2.27 12.87
N TYR A 49 15.78 -3.14 13.88
CA TYR A 49 15.74 -4.59 13.76
C TYR A 49 14.73 -5.22 14.71
N ASN A 50 14.29 -6.42 14.41
CA ASN A 50 13.46 -7.21 15.31
C ASN A 50 14.25 -7.76 16.51
N SER A 51 13.58 -8.47 17.42
CA SER A 51 14.20 -9.02 18.63
C SER A 51 15.28 -10.09 18.39
N LYS A 52 15.38 -10.60 17.15
CA LYS A 52 16.41 -11.56 16.74
C LYS A 52 17.62 -10.90 16.07
N GLY A 53 17.56 -9.58 15.86
CA GLY A 53 18.59 -8.82 15.14
C GLY A 53 18.43 -8.84 13.61
N ASP A 54 17.30 -9.33 13.10
CA ASP A 54 17.00 -9.38 11.67
C ASP A 54 16.16 -8.16 11.24
N GLU A 55 16.11 -7.89 9.91
CA GLU A 55 15.14 -6.96 9.32
C GLU A 55 13.71 -7.43 9.65
N TRP A 56 12.76 -6.50 9.72
CA TRP A 56 11.37 -6.81 9.96
C TRP A 56 10.77 -7.60 8.79
N SER A 57 9.94 -8.58 9.11
CA SER A 57 9.27 -9.42 8.09
C SER A 57 7.79 -9.03 8.00
N VAL A 58 7.34 -8.65 6.82
CA VAL A 58 5.96 -8.25 6.54
C VAL A 58 5.37 -9.14 5.44
N GLY A 59 4.22 -9.76 5.72
CA GLY A 59 3.48 -10.57 4.76
C GLY A 59 2.71 -9.71 3.77
N ILE A 60 2.72 -10.08 2.50
CA ILE A 60 1.82 -9.57 1.48
C ILE A 60 0.79 -10.65 1.20
N ASP A 61 -0.48 -10.32 1.39
CA ASP A 61 -1.56 -11.26 1.15
C ASP A 61 -1.81 -11.47 -0.34
N ARG A 62 -2.26 -12.68 -0.65
CA ARG A 62 -2.69 -13.05 -1.98
C ARG A 62 -4.01 -12.37 -2.32
N PRO A 63 -4.14 -11.65 -3.45
CA PRO A 63 -5.35 -10.92 -3.79
C PRO A 63 -6.42 -11.86 -4.38
N GLU A 64 -6.81 -12.88 -3.62
CA GLU A 64 -7.87 -13.82 -3.97
C GLU A 64 -9.18 -13.47 -3.26
N GLU A 65 -10.28 -13.74 -3.97
CA GLU A 65 -11.62 -13.62 -3.39
C GLU A 65 -11.78 -14.66 -2.25
N GLY A 66 -12.21 -14.18 -1.09
CA GLY A 66 -12.32 -15.02 0.11
C GLY A 66 -11.13 -14.94 1.06
N ASN A 67 -9.98 -14.41 0.65
CA ASN A 67 -8.87 -14.11 1.54
C ASN A 67 -9.16 -12.80 2.32
N VAL A 68 -10.05 -12.88 3.30
CA VAL A 68 -10.51 -11.73 4.10
C VAL A 68 -9.75 -11.56 5.40
N ILE A 69 -9.04 -12.60 5.84
CA ILE A 69 -8.26 -12.60 7.08
C ILE A 69 -6.81 -12.26 6.74
N PRO A 70 -6.27 -11.11 7.24
CA PRO A 70 -4.88 -10.75 7.01
C PRO A 70 -3.90 -11.83 7.46
N GLY A 71 -2.96 -12.20 6.57
CA GLY A 71 -1.92 -13.18 6.85
C GLY A 71 -2.35 -14.65 6.72
N GLU A 72 -3.58 -14.98 6.34
CA GLU A 72 -4.03 -16.36 6.15
C GLU A 72 -3.45 -16.97 4.87
N GLU A 73 -3.50 -16.23 3.76
CA GLU A 73 -2.89 -16.63 2.50
C GLU A 73 -1.85 -15.60 2.05
N VAL A 74 -0.60 -15.86 2.39
CA VAL A 74 0.53 -14.97 2.11
C VAL A 74 1.12 -15.29 0.72
N GLN A 75 1.18 -14.27 -0.14
CA GLN A 75 1.82 -14.33 -1.46
C GLN A 75 3.34 -14.22 -1.38
N ALA A 76 3.83 -13.35 -0.50
CA ALA A 76 5.25 -13.10 -0.30
C ALA A 76 5.51 -12.56 1.11
N ILE A 77 6.73 -12.76 1.62
CA ILE A 77 7.20 -12.12 2.85
C ILE A 77 8.31 -11.15 2.46
N LEU A 78 8.12 -9.87 2.73
CA LEU A 78 9.11 -8.82 2.49
C LEU A 78 9.95 -8.55 3.72
N LEU A 79 11.22 -8.21 3.50
CA LEU A 79 12.12 -7.71 4.53
C LEU A 79 12.15 -6.19 4.48
N LEU A 80 11.93 -5.57 5.62
CA LEU A 80 11.76 -4.13 5.76
C LEU A 80 12.65 -3.58 6.88
N LYS A 81 13.29 -2.42 6.62
CA LYS A 81 14.08 -1.71 7.61
C LYS A 81 14.05 -0.21 7.33
N ASP A 82 13.79 0.59 8.36
CA ASP A 82 13.79 2.06 8.31
C ASP A 82 12.93 2.61 7.15
N ARG A 83 11.77 1.98 6.90
CA ARG A 83 10.88 2.30 5.78
C ARG A 83 9.41 2.16 6.18
N GLY A 84 8.55 2.86 5.44
CA GLY A 84 7.11 2.66 5.46
C GLY A 84 6.66 1.65 4.41
N LEU A 85 5.58 0.93 4.69
CA LEU A 85 4.90 0.03 3.75
C LEU A 85 3.40 0.21 3.89
N ALA A 86 2.72 0.27 2.75
CA ALA A 86 1.26 0.24 2.68
C ALA A 86 0.79 -0.63 1.52
N THR A 87 -0.38 -1.22 1.67
CA THR A 87 -1.00 -2.05 0.63
C THR A 87 -2.43 -1.61 0.37
N SER A 88 -2.69 -1.15 -0.85
CA SER A 88 -4.04 -0.93 -1.38
C SER A 88 -4.44 -2.06 -2.31
N GLY A 89 -5.69 -2.51 -2.23
CA GLY A 89 -6.21 -3.56 -3.09
C GLY A 89 -7.72 -3.49 -3.25
N ASN A 90 -8.23 -4.02 -4.35
CA ASN A 90 -9.65 -4.02 -4.70
C ASN A 90 -10.34 -5.38 -4.47
N TYR A 91 -9.61 -6.38 -3.97
CA TYR A 91 -10.12 -7.75 -3.83
C TYR A 91 -10.89 -7.98 -2.52
N ARG A 92 -10.62 -7.20 -1.45
CA ARG A 92 -11.29 -7.34 -0.14
C ARG A 92 -12.56 -6.51 -0.02
N LYS A 93 -12.62 -5.37 -0.69
CA LYS A 93 -13.75 -4.44 -0.60
C LYS A 93 -14.24 -4.13 -2.01
N PHE A 94 -15.39 -4.66 -2.34
CA PHE A 94 -16.10 -4.36 -3.59
C PHE A 94 -17.58 -4.12 -3.28
N ILE A 95 -18.23 -3.38 -4.15
CA ILE A 95 -19.67 -3.19 -4.14
C ILE A 95 -20.22 -4.05 -5.27
N GLU A 96 -21.20 -4.88 -4.98
CA GLU A 96 -21.91 -5.67 -6.01
C GLU A 96 -23.25 -5.00 -6.32
N GLU A 97 -23.44 -4.64 -7.57
CA GLU A 97 -24.67 -4.05 -8.08
C GLU A 97 -25.04 -4.73 -9.41
N ASN A 98 -26.26 -5.25 -9.50
CA ASN A 98 -26.78 -5.96 -10.69
C ASN A 98 -25.89 -7.13 -11.19
N GLY A 99 -25.16 -7.81 -10.28
CA GLY A 99 -24.25 -8.91 -10.62
C GLY A 99 -22.88 -8.47 -11.14
N GLU A 100 -22.60 -7.15 -11.15
CA GLU A 100 -21.28 -6.59 -11.44
C GLU A 100 -20.57 -6.18 -10.15
N LYS A 101 -19.27 -6.48 -10.07
CA LYS A 101 -18.41 -6.08 -8.94
C LYS A 101 -17.68 -4.77 -9.27
N PHE A 102 -17.81 -3.81 -8.38
CA PHE A 102 -17.19 -2.49 -8.49
C PHE A 102 -16.14 -2.32 -7.40
N SER A 103 -14.96 -1.83 -7.78
CA SER A 103 -13.96 -1.40 -6.83
C SER A 103 -14.53 -0.31 -5.90
N HIS A 104 -14.16 -0.35 -4.62
CA HIS A 104 -14.47 0.76 -3.69
C HIS A 104 -13.62 2.01 -3.98
N THR A 105 -12.56 1.88 -4.75
CA THR A 105 -11.69 2.99 -5.14
C THR A 105 -12.33 3.76 -6.28
N ILE A 106 -12.53 5.06 -6.09
CA ILE A 106 -13.15 5.96 -7.06
C ILE A 106 -12.06 6.74 -7.80
N ASP A 107 -12.16 6.81 -9.11
CA ASP A 107 -11.35 7.72 -9.92
C ASP A 107 -11.89 9.15 -9.77
N PRO A 108 -11.12 10.09 -9.18
CA PRO A 108 -11.57 11.45 -8.93
C PRO A 108 -11.82 12.26 -10.22
N ARG A 109 -11.32 11.79 -11.37
CA ARG A 109 -11.51 12.44 -12.67
C ARG A 109 -12.87 12.13 -13.26
N SER A 110 -13.35 10.91 -13.06
CA SER A 110 -14.63 10.43 -13.60
C SER A 110 -15.76 10.41 -12.57
N GLY A 111 -15.41 10.27 -11.27
CA GLY A 111 -16.35 10.05 -10.19
C GLY A 111 -16.91 8.61 -10.13
N TYR A 112 -16.36 7.69 -10.93
CA TYR A 112 -16.79 6.29 -10.99
C TYR A 112 -15.72 5.36 -10.41
N PRO A 113 -16.11 4.12 -10.00
CA PRO A 113 -15.18 3.09 -9.60
C PRO A 113 -14.11 2.82 -10.66
N VAL A 114 -12.86 2.67 -10.22
CA VAL A 114 -11.76 2.35 -11.15
C VAL A 114 -11.96 0.97 -11.78
N LYS A 115 -11.66 0.90 -13.09
CA LYS A 115 -11.66 -0.34 -13.87
C LYS A 115 -10.28 -0.51 -14.49
N ASN A 116 -9.39 -1.23 -13.82
CA ASN A 116 -8.09 -1.60 -14.35
C ASN A 116 -7.68 -2.98 -13.88
N ARG A 117 -6.61 -3.53 -14.45
CA ARG A 117 -6.13 -4.88 -14.15
C ARG A 117 -5.29 -5.01 -12.87
N LEU A 118 -4.96 -3.89 -12.21
CA LEU A 118 -4.20 -3.91 -10.96
C LEU A 118 -5.12 -4.36 -9.82
N LEU A 119 -4.73 -5.42 -9.12
CA LEU A 119 -5.48 -6.04 -8.04
C LEU A 119 -4.99 -5.60 -6.67
N SER A 120 -3.67 -5.41 -6.54
CA SER A 120 -3.03 -4.99 -5.31
C SER A 120 -1.76 -4.21 -5.61
N ALA A 121 -1.53 -3.14 -4.85
CA ALA A 121 -0.34 -2.34 -4.87
C ALA A 121 0.24 -2.24 -3.46
N THR A 122 1.33 -2.97 -3.20
CA THR A 122 2.15 -2.79 -2.01
C THR A 122 3.28 -1.85 -2.35
N VAL A 123 3.39 -0.75 -1.62
CA VAL A 123 4.41 0.28 -1.82
C VAL A 123 5.30 0.37 -0.59
N ILE A 124 6.61 0.47 -0.81
CA ILE A 124 7.61 0.77 0.22
C ILE A 124 8.20 2.14 -0.09
N ALA A 125 8.12 3.04 0.88
CA ALA A 125 8.58 4.43 0.77
C ALA A 125 9.39 4.83 2.01
N PRO A 126 10.06 6.00 2.01
CA PRO A 126 10.79 6.48 3.19
C PRO A 126 9.92 6.61 4.44
N ASP A 127 8.64 6.88 4.29
CA ASP A 127 7.65 6.97 5.37
C ASP A 127 6.32 6.29 4.99
N ALA A 128 5.51 5.97 6.02
CA ALA A 128 4.27 5.24 5.83
C ALA A 128 3.17 6.07 5.16
N MET A 129 3.14 7.38 5.36
CA MET A 129 2.15 8.26 4.72
C MET A 129 2.37 8.33 3.21
N THR A 130 3.62 8.43 2.77
CA THR A 130 3.99 8.39 1.35
C THR A 130 3.65 7.03 0.73
N ALA A 131 3.93 5.93 1.45
CA ALA A 131 3.57 4.59 1.00
C ALA A 131 2.05 4.43 0.82
N ASP A 132 1.24 4.88 1.78
CA ASP A 132 -0.22 4.86 1.79
C ASP A 132 -0.80 5.67 0.60
N ALA A 133 -0.35 6.92 0.44
CA ALA A 133 -0.74 7.77 -0.67
C ALA A 133 -0.46 7.12 -2.03
N LEU A 134 0.76 6.60 -2.23
CA LEU A 134 1.18 6.01 -3.50
C LEU A 134 0.49 4.68 -3.78
N ALA A 135 0.25 3.85 -2.76
CA ALA A 135 -0.51 2.61 -2.93
C ALA A 135 -1.92 2.89 -3.47
N THR A 136 -2.62 3.87 -2.88
CA THR A 136 -3.94 4.31 -3.35
C THR A 136 -3.85 4.94 -4.75
N PHE A 137 -2.86 5.80 -4.99
CA PHE A 137 -2.64 6.44 -6.31
C PHE A 137 -2.43 5.40 -7.42
N PHE A 138 -1.62 4.36 -7.19
CA PHE A 138 -1.40 3.30 -8.16
C PHE A 138 -2.67 2.51 -8.47
N MET A 139 -3.51 2.24 -7.46
CA MET A 139 -4.82 1.61 -7.69
C MET A 139 -5.73 2.46 -8.57
N VAL A 140 -5.68 3.79 -8.46
CA VAL A 140 -6.46 4.71 -9.31
C VAL A 140 -5.90 4.77 -10.73
N ASP A 141 -4.59 4.98 -10.87
CA ASP A 141 -3.95 5.25 -12.17
C ASP A 141 -3.60 3.99 -12.96
N GLY A 142 -3.55 2.84 -12.28
CA GLY A 142 -3.34 1.53 -12.89
C GLY A 142 -1.87 1.18 -13.15
N LEU A 143 -1.66 -0.05 -13.64
CA LEU A 143 -0.35 -0.71 -13.70
C LEU A 143 0.69 0.07 -14.50
N GLU A 144 0.34 0.55 -15.71
CA GLU A 144 1.36 1.13 -16.61
C GLU A 144 1.85 2.50 -16.10
N ARG A 145 0.95 3.30 -15.52
CA ARG A 145 1.34 4.57 -14.92
C ARG A 145 2.11 4.37 -13.61
N ALA A 146 1.74 3.36 -12.82
CA ALA A 146 2.52 2.96 -11.64
C ALA A 146 3.95 2.57 -12.01
N LYS A 147 4.14 1.75 -13.06
CA LYS A 147 5.48 1.38 -13.56
C LYS A 147 6.28 2.59 -14.02
N ALA A 148 5.66 3.49 -14.79
CA ALA A 148 6.32 4.71 -15.26
C ALA A 148 6.78 5.59 -14.09
N PHE A 149 5.90 5.78 -13.09
CA PHE A 149 6.22 6.52 -11.88
C PHE A 149 7.42 5.90 -11.12
N LEU A 150 7.42 4.58 -10.95
CA LEU A 150 8.49 3.86 -10.24
C LEU A 150 9.84 3.93 -10.94
N LEU A 151 9.87 4.03 -12.28
CA LEU A 151 11.10 4.24 -13.04
C LEU A 151 11.70 5.64 -12.83
N GLU A 152 10.85 6.64 -12.60
CA GLU A 152 11.26 8.03 -12.36
C GLU A 152 11.60 8.30 -10.88
N ASN A 153 11.15 7.43 -9.96
CA ASN A 153 11.30 7.59 -8.50
C ASN A 153 11.94 6.33 -7.88
N PRO A 154 13.25 6.13 -8.06
CA PRO A 154 13.94 4.89 -7.67
C PRO A 154 14.04 4.68 -6.14
N GLU A 155 13.74 5.71 -5.32
CA GLU A 155 13.63 5.60 -3.87
C GLU A 155 12.33 4.92 -3.41
N ILE A 156 11.35 4.78 -4.29
CA ILE A 156 10.09 4.10 -4.05
C ILE A 156 10.16 2.69 -4.62
N ASP A 157 9.84 1.72 -3.78
CA ASP A 157 9.72 0.32 -4.20
C ASP A 157 8.28 -0.13 -4.22
N ALA A 158 7.95 -1.08 -5.10
CA ALA A 158 6.61 -1.63 -5.16
C ALA A 158 6.57 -3.11 -5.55
N TYR A 159 5.60 -3.81 -4.94
CA TYR A 159 5.15 -5.15 -5.32
C TYR A 159 3.71 -5.02 -5.83
N LEU A 160 3.53 -5.04 -7.15
CA LEU A 160 2.25 -4.85 -7.81
C LEU A 160 1.73 -6.22 -8.29
N ILE A 161 0.49 -6.57 -7.92
CA ILE A 161 -0.17 -7.79 -8.39
C ILE A 161 -1.29 -7.39 -9.34
N TYR A 162 -1.34 -8.02 -10.51
CA TYR A 162 -2.32 -7.71 -11.54
C TYR A 162 -2.83 -8.97 -12.24
N SER A 163 -3.99 -8.87 -12.89
CA SER A 163 -4.55 -9.93 -13.72
C SER A 163 -4.09 -9.77 -15.17
N GLU A 164 -3.63 -10.86 -15.77
CA GLU A 164 -3.29 -10.95 -17.18
C GLU A 164 -3.72 -12.31 -17.71
N GLU A 165 -4.60 -12.30 -18.72
CA GLU A 165 -5.17 -13.53 -19.31
C GLU A 165 -5.79 -14.50 -18.29
N GLY A 166 -6.41 -13.95 -17.24
CA GLY A 166 -7.02 -14.74 -16.16
C GLY A 166 -6.04 -15.31 -15.13
N ALA A 167 -4.74 -15.01 -15.26
CA ALA A 167 -3.71 -15.41 -14.29
C ALA A 167 -3.20 -14.22 -13.47
N PHE A 168 -2.78 -14.48 -12.23
CA PHE A 168 -2.08 -13.49 -11.43
C PHE A 168 -0.64 -13.35 -11.90
N ARG A 169 -0.23 -12.10 -12.08
CA ARG A 169 1.14 -11.71 -12.39
C ARG A 169 1.61 -10.69 -11.37
N SER A 170 2.92 -10.57 -11.21
CA SER A 170 3.51 -9.55 -10.36
C SER A 170 4.58 -8.75 -11.10
N TYR A 171 4.63 -7.46 -10.78
CA TYR A 171 5.74 -6.57 -11.11
C TYR A 171 6.39 -6.15 -9.80
N ILE A 172 7.69 -6.33 -9.70
CA ILE A 172 8.46 -6.13 -8.46
C ILE A 172 9.66 -5.25 -8.80
N THR A 173 9.81 -4.15 -8.07
CA THR A 173 10.99 -3.30 -8.22
C THR A 173 12.24 -3.96 -7.65
N PRO A 174 13.44 -3.60 -8.15
CA PRO A 174 14.69 -4.25 -7.72
C PRO A 174 15.03 -4.06 -6.24
N GLY A 175 14.53 -3.00 -5.59
CA GLY A 175 14.79 -2.72 -4.17
C GLY A 175 13.99 -3.60 -3.20
N ILE A 176 13.00 -4.35 -3.68
CA ILE A 176 12.22 -5.27 -2.86
C ILE A 176 13.07 -6.48 -2.44
N LYS A 177 13.16 -6.71 -1.14
CA LYS A 177 13.80 -7.89 -0.56
C LYS A 177 12.74 -8.90 -0.16
N ILE A 178 12.71 -10.05 -0.82
CA ILE A 178 11.82 -11.16 -0.50
C ILE A 178 12.57 -12.16 0.38
N LYS A 179 11.96 -12.55 1.51
CA LYS A 179 12.47 -13.60 2.38
C LYS A 179 12.36 -14.94 1.66
N LYS A 180 13.47 -15.65 1.57
CA LYS A 180 13.51 -17.01 1.02
C LYS A 180 13.05 -18.05 2.04
#